data_eaf84531f61bff79d22e1461ecfafd85
#
_entry.id   eaf84531f61bff79d22e1461ecfafd85
#
_cell.length_a   1.000
_cell.length_b   1.000
_cell.length_c   1.000
_cell.angle_alpha   90.00
_cell.angle_beta   90.00
_cell.angle_gamma   90.00
#
_symmetry.space_group_name_H-M   'P 1'
#
loop_
_entity.id
_entity.type
_entity.pdbx_description
1 polymer ?
#
loop_
_entity_poly.entity_id
_entity_poly.type
_entity_poly.pdbx_seq_one_letter_code
_entity_poly.pdbx_strand_id
1 'polypeptide(L)'
;VSGAPKIEAIQRVSKIERQVRSFYGGAVGYLEPDGDLDFCISIRCAMKKGTRWILQAGAGIVHASEASREWIETEEKLGALRSVLEEGVV
;
A
#
# COMPACT_ATOMS: atom_id res chain seq x y z
N VAL A 1 -2.71 -6.22 -3.63
CA VAL A 1 -3.94 -5.46 -3.38
C VAL A 1 -4.43 -4.84 -4.68
N SER A 2 -5.15 -5.61 -5.42
CA SER A 2 -5.57 -5.20 -6.77
C SER A 2 -7.09 -5.07 -6.91
N GLY A 3 -7.85 -5.91 -6.24
CA GLY A 3 -9.31 -5.89 -6.33
C GLY A 3 -9.90 -7.13 -7.00
N ALA A 4 -11.19 -7.13 -7.17
CA ALA A 4 -11.95 -8.23 -7.76
C ALA A 4 -13.06 -7.70 -8.69
N PRO A 5 -13.32 -8.34 -9.84
CA PRO A 5 -12.57 -9.49 -10.42
C PRO A 5 -11.11 -9.11 -10.73
N LYS A 6 -10.21 -10.04 -10.54
CA LYS A 6 -8.77 -9.75 -10.51
C LYS A 6 -8.23 -9.09 -11.78
N ILE A 7 -8.44 -9.72 -12.92
CA ILE A 7 -7.88 -9.22 -14.18
C ILE A 7 -8.49 -7.87 -14.57
N GLU A 8 -9.79 -7.73 -14.43
CA GLU A 8 -10.47 -6.48 -14.75
C GLU A 8 -10.01 -5.35 -13.83
N ALA A 9 -9.88 -5.63 -12.54
CA ALA A 9 -9.40 -4.65 -11.57
C ALA A 9 -7.98 -4.19 -11.90
N ILE A 10 -7.09 -5.10 -12.24
CA ILE A 10 -5.71 -4.77 -12.61
C ILE A 10 -5.68 -3.90 -13.87
N GLN A 11 -6.48 -4.22 -14.86
CA GLN A 11 -6.56 -3.42 -16.08
C GLN A 11 -7.04 -2.00 -15.81
N ARG A 12 -8.05 -1.84 -14.96
CA ARG A 12 -8.57 -0.53 -14.59
C ARG A 12 -7.56 0.28 -13.77
N VAL A 13 -6.94 -0.35 -12.80
CA VAL A 13 -5.92 0.28 -11.96
C VAL A 13 -4.75 0.78 -12.81
N SER A 14 -4.28 -0.02 -13.76
CA SER A 14 -3.16 0.37 -14.62
C SER A 14 -3.47 1.57 -15.51
N LYS A 15 -4.76 1.82 -15.80
CA LYS A 15 -5.18 2.98 -16.59
C LYS A 15 -5.41 4.23 -15.74
N ILE A 16 -5.83 4.05 -14.51
CA ILE A 16 -6.23 5.15 -13.62
C ILE A 16 -5.05 5.67 -12.81
N GLU A 17 -4.23 4.77 -12.25
CA GLU A 17 -3.08 5.18 -11.47
C GLU A 17 -1.98 5.75 -12.35
N ARG A 18 -1.46 6.90 -11.96
CA ARG A 18 -0.44 7.62 -12.73
C ARG A 18 0.98 7.25 -12.34
N GLN A 19 1.14 6.54 -11.24
CA GLN A 19 2.45 6.16 -10.71
C GLN A 19 2.57 4.66 -10.62
N VAL A 20 3.79 4.18 -10.83
CA VAL A 20 4.10 2.76 -10.64
C VAL A 20 4.14 2.47 -9.14
N ARG A 21 3.50 1.39 -8.75
CA ARG A 21 3.47 0.94 -7.37
C ARG A 21 4.76 0.26 -6.97
N SER A 22 5.80 0.67 -6.94
CA SER A 22 7.05 0.05 -6.50
C SER A 22 6.82 -1.23 -5.64
N PHE A 23 7.11 -1.19 -4.35
CA PHE A 23 6.89 -2.36 -3.48
C PHE A 23 5.48 -2.38 -2.86
N TYR A 24 4.73 -1.29 -2.93
CA TYR A 24 3.40 -1.21 -2.33
C TYR A 24 2.45 -2.26 -2.91
N GLY A 25 1.78 -2.98 -2.04
CA GLY A 25 0.82 -4.02 -2.45
C GLY A 25 1.45 -5.32 -2.89
N GLY A 26 2.78 -5.39 -2.90
CA GLY A 26 3.51 -6.62 -3.18
C GLY A 26 3.64 -7.48 -1.94
N ALA A 27 4.73 -8.21 -1.83
CA ALA A 27 4.99 -9.08 -0.70
C ALA A 27 6.40 -8.85 -0.16
N VAL A 28 6.54 -8.94 1.14
CA VAL A 28 7.83 -8.87 1.81
C VAL A 28 7.89 -9.99 2.85
N GLY A 29 9.06 -10.61 2.96
CA GLY A 29 9.19 -11.70 3.90
C GLY A 29 10.58 -12.29 3.92
N TYR A 30 10.69 -13.50 4.46
CA TYR A 30 11.96 -14.20 4.54
C TYR A 30 11.79 -15.67 4.18
N LEU A 31 12.88 -16.24 3.73
CA LEU A 31 13.00 -17.67 3.43
C LEU A 31 14.20 -18.21 4.19
N GLU A 32 13.96 -19.20 5.04
CA GLU A 32 15.00 -19.83 5.82
C GLU A 32 15.68 -20.98 5.06
N PRO A 33 16.92 -21.32 5.39
CA PRO A 33 17.64 -22.40 4.69
C PRO A 33 16.95 -23.75 4.75
N ASP A 34 16.13 -24.02 5.78
CA ASP A 34 15.37 -25.25 5.92
C ASP A 34 14.12 -25.30 5.06
N GLY A 35 13.81 -24.21 4.36
CA GLY A 35 12.64 -24.10 3.51
C GLY A 35 11.44 -23.39 4.15
N ASP A 36 11.52 -23.06 5.43
CA ASP A 36 10.46 -22.28 6.08
C ASP A 36 10.44 -20.88 5.50
N LEU A 37 9.24 -20.36 5.29
CA LEU A 37 9.08 -19.01 4.78
C LEU A 37 7.90 -18.32 5.46
N ASP A 38 7.97 -16.99 5.52
CA ASP A 38 6.89 -16.17 6.05
C ASP A 38 6.86 -14.86 5.28
N PHE A 39 5.71 -14.56 4.66
CA PHE A 39 5.54 -13.36 3.84
C PHE A 39 4.31 -12.60 4.28
N CYS A 40 4.35 -11.29 4.13
CA CYS A 40 3.19 -10.43 4.35
C CYS A 40 3.02 -9.47 3.18
N ILE A 41 1.83 -8.87 3.10
CA ILE A 41 1.55 -7.85 2.09
C ILE A 41 2.28 -6.56 2.46
N SER A 42 2.89 -5.91 1.47
CA SER A 42 3.59 -4.63 1.66
C SER A 42 2.58 -3.49 1.77
N ILE A 43 1.93 -3.38 2.91
CA ILE A 43 1.02 -2.29 3.25
C ILE A 43 1.41 -1.71 4.61
N ARG A 44 0.95 -0.51 4.90
CA ARG A 44 1.32 0.19 6.14
C ARG A 44 2.85 0.36 6.26
N CYS A 45 3.49 0.60 5.12
CA CYS A 45 4.95 0.68 5.01
C CYS A 45 5.36 2.05 4.50
N ALA A 46 6.61 2.39 4.77
CA ALA A 46 7.25 3.58 4.25
C ALA A 46 8.55 3.20 3.58
N MET A 47 8.89 3.86 2.49
CA MET A 47 10.18 3.69 1.82
C MET A 47 11.00 4.95 2.01
N LYS A 48 12.22 4.79 2.48
CA LYS A 48 13.17 5.90 2.57
C LYS A 48 14.10 5.87 1.36
N LYS A 49 14.16 6.98 0.66
CA LYS A 49 15.05 7.14 -0.48
C LYS A 49 15.85 8.45 -0.31
N GLY A 50 17.10 8.32 0.09
CA GLY A 50 17.90 9.48 0.48
C GLY A 50 17.32 10.12 1.75
N THR A 51 16.94 11.38 1.66
CA THR A 51 16.29 12.11 2.76
C THR A 51 14.77 12.14 2.65
N ARG A 52 14.20 11.46 1.66
CA ARG A 52 12.76 11.48 1.40
C ARG A 52 12.11 10.21 1.89
N TRP A 53 10.94 10.35 2.46
CA TRP A 53 10.06 9.24 2.80
C TRP A 53 8.91 9.18 1.81
N ILE A 54 8.63 8.00 1.32
CA ILE A 54 7.54 7.75 0.40
C ILE A 54 6.52 6.87 1.11
N LEU A 55 5.31 7.39 1.24
CA LEU A 55 4.19 6.69 1.86
C LEU A 55 3.13 6.43 0.80
N GLN A 56 2.49 5.28 0.89
CA GLN A 56 1.45 4.92 -0.05
C GLN A 56 0.34 4.17 0.68
N ALA A 57 -0.90 4.49 0.34
CA ALA A 57 -2.07 3.82 0.90
C ALA A 57 -3.13 3.67 -0.17
N GLY A 58 -4.04 2.76 0.06
CA GLY A 58 -5.15 2.53 -0.83
C GLY A 58 -6.36 1.99 -0.08
N ALA A 59 -7.48 1.95 -0.76
CA ALA A 59 -8.72 1.40 -0.22
C ALA A 59 -9.39 0.52 -1.28
N GLY A 60 -10.05 -0.53 -0.83
CA GLY A 60 -10.84 -1.37 -1.72
C GLY A 60 -12.13 -0.67 -2.13
N ILE A 61 -12.39 -0.64 -3.42
CA ILE A 61 -13.58 0.01 -3.97
C ILE A 61 -14.57 -1.07 -4.41
N VAL A 62 -15.81 -0.94 -3.95
CA VAL A 62 -16.92 -1.80 -4.34
C VAL A 62 -18.10 -0.94 -4.77
N HIS A 63 -19.17 -1.59 -5.25
CA HIS A 63 -20.33 -0.87 -5.77
C HIS A 63 -20.92 0.13 -4.75
N ALA A 64 -20.98 -0.22 -3.49
CA ALA A 64 -21.53 0.63 -2.43
C ALA A 64 -20.52 1.65 -1.87
N SER A 65 -19.30 1.70 -2.39
CA SER A 65 -18.28 2.64 -1.90
C SER A 65 -18.68 4.09 -2.23
N GLU A 66 -18.40 4.98 -1.30
CA GLU A 66 -18.54 6.42 -1.47
C GLU A 66 -17.15 7.06 -1.59
N ALA A 67 -16.92 7.81 -2.66
CA ALA A 67 -15.59 8.35 -2.96
C ALA A 67 -15.00 9.16 -1.80
N SER A 68 -15.79 9.99 -1.14
CA SER A 68 -15.32 10.82 -0.04
C SER A 68 -14.88 9.99 1.18
N ARG A 69 -15.61 8.91 1.48
CA ARG A 69 -15.26 8.03 2.59
C ARG A 69 -14.00 7.22 2.31
N GLU A 70 -13.85 6.74 1.08
CA GLU A 70 -12.66 5.99 0.68
C GLU A 70 -11.43 6.88 0.68
N TRP A 71 -11.57 8.13 0.28
CA TRP A 71 -10.51 9.12 0.37
C TRP A 71 -10.07 9.34 1.82
N ILE A 72 -11.01 9.53 2.73
CA ILE A 72 -10.73 9.71 4.15
C ILE A 72 -10.00 8.48 4.72
N GLU A 73 -10.42 7.29 4.33
CA GLU A 73 -9.76 6.05 4.75
C GLU A 73 -8.29 6.03 4.35
N THR A 74 -7.97 6.42 3.11
CA THR A 74 -6.57 6.49 2.69
C THR A 74 -5.79 7.53 3.47
N GLU A 75 -6.37 8.69 3.75
CA GLU A 75 -5.73 9.73 4.54
C GLU A 75 -5.46 9.28 5.98
N GLU A 76 -6.37 8.55 6.58
CA GLU A 76 -6.20 7.99 7.92
C GLU A 76 -5.04 6.98 7.95
N LYS A 77 -4.95 6.11 6.94
CA LYS A 77 -3.87 5.14 6.81
C LYS A 77 -2.51 5.83 6.66
N LEU A 78 -2.44 6.87 5.86
CA LEU A 78 -1.22 7.66 5.70
C LEU A 78 -0.88 8.44 6.97
N GLY A 79 -1.89 8.98 7.64
CA GLY A 79 -1.72 9.75 8.87
C GLY A 79 -1.06 8.97 9.98
N ALA A 80 -1.41 7.71 10.14
CA ALA A 80 -0.81 6.84 11.15
C ALA A 80 0.69 6.68 10.94
N LEU A 81 1.12 6.43 9.71
CA LEU A 81 2.55 6.33 9.37
C LEU A 81 3.27 7.67 9.48
N ARG A 82 2.65 8.73 9.00
CA ARG A 82 3.21 10.08 9.04
C ARG A 82 3.47 10.51 10.48
N SER A 83 2.55 10.23 11.38
CA SER A 83 2.68 10.55 12.80
C SER A 83 3.92 9.88 13.41
N VAL A 84 4.15 8.60 13.14
CA VAL A 84 5.32 7.89 13.63
C VAL A 84 6.61 8.52 13.10
N LEU A 85 6.65 8.86 11.84
CA LEU A 85 7.85 9.46 11.23
C LEU A 85 8.12 10.88 11.74
N GLU A 86 7.08 11.66 11.98
CA GLU A 86 7.19 13.02 12.49
C GLU A 86 7.61 13.07 13.96
N GLU A 87 7.38 12.02 14.73
CA GLU A 87 7.80 11.93 16.13
C GLU A 87 9.30 11.63 16.30
N GLY A 88 10.05 11.66 15.23
CA GLY A 88 11.51 11.59 15.31
C GLY A 88 12.06 10.18 15.47
N VAL A 89 11.34 9.20 15.04
CA VAL A 89 11.79 7.80 15.07
C VAL A 89 12.83 7.53 13.98
N VAL A 90 13.18 8.52 13.25
CA VAL A 90 14.01 8.36 12.06
C VAL A 90 15.47 8.70 12.34
#